data_be02a042e74284c7edd4dd449d4924d1
#
_entry.id   be02a042e74284c7edd4dd449d4924d1
#
_cell.length_a   1.000
_cell.length_b   1.000
_cell.length_c   1.000
_cell.angle_alpha   90.00
_cell.angle_beta   90.00
_cell.angle_gamma   90.00
#
_symmetry.space_group_name_H-M   'P 1'
#
loop_
_entity.id
_entity.type
_entity.pdbx_description
1 polymer ?
#
loop_
_entity_poly.entity_id
_entity_poly.type
_entity_poly.pdbx_seq_one_letter_code
_entity_poly.pdbx_strand_id
1 'polypeptide(L)'
;MESRSDTLLGLSQFVHRYFLWVLIGAYAVAAVLPAPGLWIRDVRLGDISIFNTKIHVSLLLIFLAALMFNAGLGVKTLHLRAVVRNAWVLAAGLAANVLVPTVTIFAITTLVLNFWHNPLESQHILVGLALVAAMPIAGSSTAWAQNSNGNLALSLGLVLCSTLLSPLVTPMVFYVLGELASNEYELVLHDLADYSSAAFLGLWVVLPSMMGLGVRFVVPEPRLAAVMPYIKLSNSIILLTLNYSNASVSLPKAVEEHDLDFLAITLSITTCLCVAAFSAAYWLSCLFNLDEAERVSLMYGLGMNNNGTALVLASLALASFPRIMVPIIFYNIIQHLVAGAVNQFTAREAKAGQTVLGST
;
A
#
# COMPACT_ATOMS: atom_id res chain seq x y z
N MET A 1 -20.30 28.64 12.88
CA MET A 1 -19.50 27.88 11.89
C MET A 1 -18.12 27.50 12.43
N GLU A 2 -17.46 28.32 13.25
CA GLU A 2 -16.14 28.03 13.86
C GLU A 2 -16.13 26.75 14.71
N SER A 3 -17.11 26.53 15.60
CA SER A 3 -17.17 25.34 16.46
C SER A 3 -17.24 24.00 15.71
N ARG A 4 -17.85 23.95 14.51
CA ARG A 4 -17.88 22.73 13.68
C ARG A 4 -16.55 22.46 12.97
N SER A 5 -15.82 23.50 12.56
CA SER A 5 -14.50 23.36 11.95
C SER A 5 -13.47 22.82 12.95
N ASP A 6 -13.53 23.29 14.19
CA ASP A 6 -12.61 22.86 15.25
C ASP A 6 -12.84 21.40 15.66
N THR A 7 -14.11 20.97 15.70
CA THR A 7 -14.45 19.56 15.99
C THR A 7 -13.96 18.61 14.87
N LEU A 8 -14.13 18.99 13.60
CA LEU A 8 -13.69 18.20 12.46
C LEU A 8 -12.15 18.14 12.37
N LEU A 9 -11.47 19.26 12.68
CA LEU A 9 -10.01 19.29 12.76
C LEU A 9 -9.49 18.39 13.90
N GLY A 10 -10.12 18.43 15.06
CA GLY A 10 -9.81 17.56 16.19
C GLY A 10 -10.00 16.09 15.86
N LEU A 11 -11.10 15.73 15.17
CA LEU A 11 -11.36 14.37 14.71
C LEU A 11 -10.32 13.90 13.68
N SER A 12 -9.98 14.76 12.73
CA SER A 12 -8.94 14.44 11.73
C SER A 12 -7.59 14.17 12.38
N GLN A 13 -7.20 14.99 13.36
CA GLN A 13 -5.95 14.82 14.12
C GLN A 13 -5.98 13.55 14.97
N PHE A 14 -7.11 13.25 15.62
CA PHE A 14 -7.29 12.03 16.41
C PHE A 14 -7.15 10.77 15.53
N VAL A 15 -7.90 10.71 14.42
CA VAL A 15 -7.85 9.57 13.50
C VAL A 15 -6.44 9.40 12.92
N HIS A 16 -5.77 10.49 12.56
CA HIS A 16 -4.41 10.41 12.03
C HIS A 16 -3.40 9.92 13.08
N ARG A 17 -3.51 10.41 14.34
CA ARG A 17 -2.63 10.03 15.44
C ARG A 17 -2.79 8.55 15.83
N TYR A 18 -4.02 8.04 15.81
CA TYR A 18 -4.35 6.68 16.22
C TYR A 18 -4.70 5.77 15.04
N PHE A 19 -4.31 6.15 13.83
CA PHE A 19 -4.71 5.47 12.59
C PHE A 19 -4.49 3.96 12.62
N LEU A 20 -3.33 3.50 13.11
CA LEU A 20 -3.02 2.08 13.23
C LEU A 20 -4.02 1.34 14.14
N TRP A 21 -4.33 1.91 15.30
CA TRP A 21 -5.28 1.29 16.24
C TRP A 21 -6.71 1.26 15.70
N VAL A 22 -7.11 2.33 15.00
CA VAL A 22 -8.41 2.39 14.32
C VAL A 22 -8.48 1.38 13.18
N LEU A 23 -7.39 1.19 12.45
CA LEU A 23 -7.29 0.18 11.39
C LEU A 23 -7.39 -1.24 11.96
N ILE A 24 -6.66 -1.55 13.03
CA ILE A 24 -6.76 -2.84 13.73
C ILE A 24 -8.18 -3.05 14.25
N GLY A 25 -8.78 -2.02 14.83
CA GLY A 25 -10.18 -2.05 15.26
C GLY A 25 -11.14 -2.33 14.11
N ALA A 26 -10.95 -1.71 12.95
CA ALA A 26 -11.76 -1.96 11.75
C ALA A 26 -11.65 -3.42 11.28
N TYR A 27 -10.45 -4.01 11.31
CA TYR A 27 -10.25 -5.43 11.00
C TYR A 27 -10.90 -6.35 12.05
N ALA A 28 -10.78 -6.04 13.34
CA ALA A 28 -11.45 -6.80 14.38
C ALA A 28 -12.97 -6.76 14.24
N VAL A 29 -13.53 -5.58 13.92
CA VAL A 29 -14.97 -5.44 13.63
C VAL A 29 -15.35 -6.22 12.38
N ALA A 30 -14.54 -6.22 11.33
CA ALA A 30 -14.79 -7.00 10.11
C ALA A 30 -14.85 -8.51 10.37
N ALA A 31 -14.03 -9.01 11.28
CA ALA A 31 -14.00 -10.42 11.67
C ALA A 31 -15.28 -10.86 12.39
N VAL A 32 -15.88 -9.97 13.23
CA VAL A 32 -17.04 -10.31 14.09
C VAL A 32 -18.36 -9.86 13.47
N LEU A 33 -18.36 -8.73 12.78
CA LEU A 33 -19.55 -8.11 12.17
C LEU A 33 -19.32 -7.83 10.67
N PRO A 34 -19.27 -8.85 9.81
CA PRO A 34 -18.96 -8.66 8.39
C PRO A 34 -20.12 -8.07 7.56
N ALA A 35 -21.36 -8.23 8.00
CA ALA A 35 -22.54 -7.92 7.19
C ALA A 35 -22.56 -6.50 6.59
N PRO A 36 -22.26 -5.40 7.33
CA PRO A 36 -22.20 -4.06 6.72
C PRO A 36 -21.06 -3.93 5.70
N GLY A 37 -19.92 -4.58 5.94
CA GLY A 37 -18.79 -4.56 5.01
C GLY A 37 -19.11 -5.27 3.69
N LEU A 38 -19.76 -6.41 3.76
CA LEU A 38 -20.26 -7.15 2.59
C LEU A 38 -21.31 -6.35 1.83
N TRP A 39 -22.24 -5.70 2.53
CA TRP A 39 -23.23 -4.82 1.91
C TRP A 39 -22.57 -3.66 1.14
N ILE A 40 -21.59 -2.97 1.73
CA ILE A 40 -20.85 -1.89 1.06
C ILE A 40 -20.18 -2.42 -0.22
N ARG A 41 -19.62 -3.62 -0.17
CA ARG A 41 -18.98 -4.27 -1.30
C ARG A 41 -19.95 -4.58 -2.44
N ASP A 42 -21.17 -5.00 -2.11
CA ASP A 42 -22.19 -5.40 -3.08
C ASP A 42 -22.91 -4.22 -3.74
N VAL A 43 -22.67 -2.97 -3.26
CA VAL A 43 -23.22 -1.77 -3.86
C VAL A 43 -22.63 -1.56 -5.26
N ARG A 44 -23.45 -1.77 -6.29
CA ARG A 44 -23.15 -1.54 -7.70
C ARG A 44 -23.77 -0.23 -8.14
N LEU A 45 -22.98 0.62 -8.80
CA LEU A 45 -23.39 1.96 -9.22
C LEU A 45 -23.73 2.04 -10.71
N GLY A 46 -23.42 0.99 -11.47
CA GLY A 46 -23.69 0.88 -12.89
C GLY A 46 -22.59 0.14 -13.66
N ASP A 47 -22.74 0.11 -14.98
CA ASP A 47 -21.79 -0.53 -15.89
C ASP A 47 -21.20 0.51 -16.81
N ILE A 48 -19.88 0.49 -16.99
CA ILE A 48 -19.17 1.30 -17.97
C ILE A 48 -18.60 0.35 -19.03
N SER A 49 -18.88 0.62 -20.30
CA SER A 49 -18.28 -0.11 -21.42
C SER A 49 -17.06 0.63 -21.91
N ILE A 50 -15.86 0.01 -21.76
CA ILE A 50 -14.59 0.55 -22.25
C ILE A 50 -13.97 -0.51 -23.16
N PHE A 51 -13.68 -0.13 -24.41
CA PHE A 51 -13.10 -1.02 -25.44
C PHE A 51 -13.80 -2.39 -25.55
N ASN A 52 -15.13 -2.40 -25.62
CA ASN A 52 -15.99 -3.61 -25.66
C ASN A 52 -16.00 -4.48 -24.39
N THR A 53 -15.36 -4.07 -23.32
CA THR A 53 -15.40 -4.76 -22.03
C THR A 53 -16.35 -4.02 -21.09
N LYS A 54 -17.34 -4.74 -20.55
CA LYS A 54 -18.25 -4.21 -19.52
C LYS A 54 -17.54 -4.27 -18.16
N ILE A 55 -17.33 -3.12 -17.55
CA ILE A 55 -16.76 -3.00 -16.19
C ILE A 55 -17.90 -2.63 -15.26
N HIS A 56 -18.16 -3.48 -14.26
CA HIS A 56 -19.10 -3.18 -13.19
C HIS A 56 -18.49 -2.21 -12.21
N VAL A 57 -19.04 -1.00 -12.12
CA VAL A 57 -18.57 0.04 -11.19
C VAL A 57 -19.17 -0.23 -9.82
N SER A 58 -18.34 -0.65 -8.88
CA SER A 58 -18.69 -0.82 -7.47
C SER A 58 -18.34 0.41 -6.65
N LEU A 59 -18.97 0.53 -5.47
CA LEU A 59 -18.62 1.59 -4.52
C LEU A 59 -17.14 1.53 -4.08
N LEU A 60 -16.57 0.33 -3.97
CA LEU A 60 -15.15 0.15 -3.64
C LEU A 60 -14.22 0.74 -4.70
N LEU A 61 -14.56 0.62 -5.98
CA LEU A 61 -13.79 1.22 -7.08
C LEU A 61 -13.84 2.74 -7.03
N ILE A 62 -14.99 3.32 -6.71
CA ILE A 62 -15.11 4.77 -6.53
C ILE A 62 -14.29 5.26 -5.32
N PHE A 63 -14.31 4.52 -4.23
CA PHE A 63 -13.49 4.82 -3.06
C PHE A 63 -11.99 4.74 -3.39
N LEU A 64 -11.57 3.72 -4.12
CA LEU A 64 -10.19 3.61 -4.58
C LEU A 64 -9.82 4.80 -5.48
N ALA A 65 -10.64 5.11 -6.48
CA ALA A 65 -10.41 6.25 -7.37
C ALA A 65 -10.33 7.58 -6.62
N ALA A 66 -11.19 7.79 -5.61
CA ALA A 66 -11.16 8.97 -4.76
C ALA A 66 -9.86 9.07 -3.94
N LEU A 67 -9.38 7.95 -3.37
CA LEU A 67 -8.08 7.93 -2.68
C LEU A 67 -6.93 8.27 -3.62
N MET A 68 -6.94 7.72 -4.83
CA MET A 68 -5.89 7.95 -5.82
C MET A 68 -5.92 9.38 -6.36
N PHE A 69 -7.11 9.94 -6.60
CA PHE A 69 -7.29 11.34 -6.95
C PHE A 69 -6.73 12.25 -5.85
N ASN A 70 -7.07 11.99 -4.60
CA ASN A 70 -6.59 12.78 -3.46
C ASN A 70 -5.08 12.61 -3.25
N ALA A 71 -4.51 11.45 -3.56
CA ALA A 71 -3.05 11.25 -3.54
C ALA A 71 -2.36 12.15 -4.58
N GLY A 72 -2.87 12.20 -5.81
CA GLY A 72 -2.39 13.11 -6.86
C GLY A 72 -2.53 14.59 -6.48
N LEU A 73 -3.67 14.96 -5.89
CA LEU A 73 -3.94 16.32 -5.42
C LEU A 73 -2.99 16.77 -4.29
N GLY A 74 -2.53 15.83 -3.46
CA GLY A 74 -1.60 16.09 -2.35
C GLY A 74 -0.16 16.38 -2.79
N VAL A 75 0.19 16.15 -4.05
CA VAL A 75 1.55 16.35 -4.58
C VAL A 75 1.87 17.83 -4.68
N LYS A 76 2.92 18.29 -3.99
CA LYS A 76 3.39 19.67 -4.10
C LYS A 76 4.30 19.82 -5.32
N THR A 77 3.91 20.72 -6.24
CA THR A 77 4.61 20.96 -7.51
C THR A 77 6.08 21.39 -7.35
N LEU A 78 6.41 22.06 -6.24
CA LEU A 78 7.77 22.47 -5.92
C LEU A 78 8.73 21.27 -5.77
N HIS A 79 8.24 20.15 -5.22
CA HIS A 79 9.04 18.96 -5.04
C HIS A 79 9.25 18.19 -6.34
N LEU A 80 8.37 18.28 -7.33
CA LEU A 80 8.51 17.58 -8.61
C LEU A 80 9.79 17.98 -9.38
N ARG A 81 10.16 19.26 -9.32
CA ARG A 81 11.42 19.73 -9.94
C ARG A 81 12.66 19.18 -9.25
N ALA A 82 12.59 18.94 -7.94
CA ALA A 82 13.69 18.40 -7.16
C ALA A 82 13.89 16.88 -7.36
N VAL A 83 12.83 16.15 -7.77
CA VAL A 83 12.88 14.71 -8.09
C VAL A 83 13.91 14.42 -9.17
N VAL A 84 14.00 15.27 -10.20
CA VAL A 84 14.91 15.08 -11.35
C VAL A 84 16.38 15.22 -10.93
N ARG A 85 16.67 15.88 -9.81
CA ARG A 85 18.05 16.16 -9.37
C ARG A 85 18.79 14.89 -8.92
N ASN A 86 18.07 13.89 -8.39
CA ASN A 86 18.62 12.61 -7.94
C ASN A 86 17.95 11.44 -8.67
N ALA A 87 17.84 11.54 -10.01
CA ALA A 87 17.11 10.57 -10.83
C ALA A 87 17.63 9.13 -10.69
N TRP A 88 18.92 8.93 -10.45
CA TRP A 88 19.51 7.62 -10.27
C TRP A 88 19.09 6.96 -8.95
N VAL A 89 18.95 7.73 -7.83
CA VAL A 89 18.44 7.23 -6.55
C VAL A 89 16.98 6.81 -6.69
N LEU A 90 16.19 7.63 -7.41
CA LEU A 90 14.82 7.32 -7.74
C LEU A 90 14.73 6.01 -8.55
N ALA A 91 15.53 5.87 -9.61
CA ALA A 91 15.55 4.68 -10.45
C ALA A 91 15.99 3.43 -9.66
N ALA A 92 17.01 3.53 -8.83
CA ALA A 92 17.45 2.46 -7.95
C ALA A 92 16.41 2.07 -6.92
N GLY A 93 15.70 3.04 -6.33
CA GLY A 93 14.61 2.81 -5.42
C GLY A 93 13.42 2.12 -6.09
N LEU A 94 13.04 2.54 -7.29
CA LEU A 94 11.97 1.89 -8.06
C LEU A 94 12.34 0.46 -8.46
N ALA A 95 13.56 0.22 -8.90
CA ALA A 95 14.05 -1.13 -9.20
C ALA A 95 14.05 -2.01 -7.95
N ALA A 96 14.55 -1.49 -6.82
CA ALA A 96 14.57 -2.22 -5.55
C ALA A 96 13.15 -2.51 -5.02
N ASN A 97 12.19 -1.61 -5.23
CA ASN A 97 10.78 -1.83 -4.83
C ASN A 97 10.15 -3.04 -5.53
N VAL A 98 10.63 -3.39 -6.71
CA VAL A 98 10.18 -4.57 -7.45
C VAL A 98 11.04 -5.80 -7.12
N LEU A 99 12.36 -5.64 -7.20
CA LEU A 99 13.29 -6.76 -7.07
C LEU A 99 13.35 -7.33 -5.66
N VAL A 100 13.36 -6.48 -4.63
CA VAL A 100 13.50 -6.95 -3.24
C VAL A 100 12.32 -7.82 -2.82
N PRO A 101 11.05 -7.43 -2.96
CA PRO A 101 9.93 -8.30 -2.63
C PRO A 101 9.92 -9.57 -3.50
N THR A 102 10.15 -9.45 -4.80
CA THR A 102 10.13 -10.59 -5.73
C THR A 102 11.18 -11.65 -5.34
N VAL A 103 12.43 -11.24 -5.09
CA VAL A 103 13.51 -12.14 -4.65
C VAL A 103 13.21 -12.73 -3.27
N THR A 104 12.68 -11.92 -2.36
CA THR A 104 12.32 -12.39 -1.02
C THR A 104 11.20 -13.43 -1.08
N ILE A 105 10.16 -13.20 -1.90
CA ILE A 105 9.07 -14.16 -2.10
C ILE A 105 9.59 -15.45 -2.74
N PHE A 106 10.48 -15.34 -3.74
CA PHE A 106 11.14 -16.51 -4.32
C PHE A 106 11.86 -17.33 -3.26
N ALA A 107 12.66 -16.68 -2.40
CA ALA A 107 13.36 -17.36 -1.32
C ALA A 107 12.39 -17.98 -0.29
N ILE A 108 11.34 -17.27 0.11
CA ILE A 108 10.31 -17.77 1.01
C ILE A 108 9.62 -19.00 0.41
N THR A 109 9.23 -18.94 -0.86
CA THR A 109 8.55 -20.05 -1.55
C THR A 109 9.45 -21.28 -1.60
N THR A 110 10.72 -21.11 -2.02
CA THR A 110 11.66 -22.23 -2.18
C THR A 110 12.12 -22.82 -0.86
N LEU A 111 12.29 -22.02 0.20
CA LEU A 111 12.86 -22.46 1.47
C LEU A 111 11.81 -22.81 2.54
N VAL A 112 10.60 -22.29 2.42
CA VAL A 112 9.55 -22.46 3.43
C VAL A 112 8.28 -23.05 2.84
N LEU A 113 7.66 -22.40 1.85
CA LEU A 113 6.33 -22.79 1.37
C LEU A 113 6.31 -24.13 0.67
N ASN A 114 7.35 -24.51 -0.04
CA ASN A 114 7.46 -25.84 -0.68
C ASN A 114 7.55 -27.00 0.32
N PHE A 115 7.91 -26.70 1.57
CA PHE A 115 8.01 -27.70 2.65
C PHE A 115 6.85 -27.58 3.65
N TRP A 116 5.93 -26.64 3.43
CA TRP A 116 4.77 -26.50 4.31
C TRP A 116 3.82 -27.70 4.14
N HIS A 117 3.28 -28.16 5.25
CA HIS A 117 2.48 -29.40 5.29
C HIS A 117 1.16 -29.32 4.48
N ASN A 118 0.65 -28.09 4.23
CA ASN A 118 -0.56 -27.85 3.46
C ASN A 118 -0.25 -27.05 2.17
N PRO A 119 -0.18 -27.74 1.00
CA PRO A 119 0.12 -27.07 -0.27
C PRO A 119 -0.88 -25.98 -0.66
N LEU A 120 -2.16 -26.11 -0.29
CA LEU A 120 -3.20 -25.12 -0.60
C LEU A 120 -2.95 -23.80 0.13
N GLU A 121 -2.57 -23.88 1.40
CA GLU A 121 -2.20 -22.69 2.18
C GLU A 121 -0.97 -22.00 1.63
N SER A 122 0.03 -22.79 1.20
CA SER A 122 1.23 -22.26 0.54
C SER A 122 0.86 -21.42 -0.68
N GLN A 123 -0.07 -21.89 -1.51
CA GLN A 123 -0.54 -21.16 -2.68
C GLN A 123 -1.32 -19.88 -2.29
N HIS A 124 -2.18 -19.94 -1.28
CA HIS A 124 -2.87 -18.74 -0.79
C HIS A 124 -1.89 -17.67 -0.29
N ILE A 125 -0.85 -18.09 0.45
CA ILE A 125 0.20 -17.18 0.93
C ILE A 125 0.97 -16.62 -0.27
N LEU A 126 1.43 -17.44 -1.19
CA LEU A 126 2.20 -17.01 -2.36
C LEU A 126 1.43 -15.97 -3.19
N VAL A 127 0.18 -16.25 -3.54
CA VAL A 127 -0.63 -15.33 -4.35
C VAL A 127 -0.91 -14.02 -3.60
N GLY A 128 -1.19 -14.09 -2.30
CA GLY A 128 -1.37 -12.91 -1.47
C GLY A 128 -0.10 -12.04 -1.38
N LEU A 129 1.07 -12.65 -1.26
CA LEU A 129 2.36 -11.94 -1.29
C LEU A 129 2.67 -11.36 -2.68
N ALA A 130 2.32 -12.08 -3.75
CA ALA A 130 2.46 -11.57 -5.12
C ALA A 130 1.63 -10.30 -5.32
N LEU A 131 0.38 -10.27 -4.80
CA LEU A 131 -0.45 -9.07 -4.80
C LEU A 131 0.18 -7.91 -4.03
N VAL A 132 0.78 -8.16 -2.87
CA VAL A 132 1.51 -7.13 -2.11
C VAL A 132 2.70 -6.59 -2.90
N ALA A 133 3.54 -7.49 -3.46
CA ALA A 133 4.76 -7.11 -4.18
C ALA A 133 4.49 -6.37 -5.49
N ALA A 134 3.39 -6.71 -6.15
CA ALA A 134 3.02 -6.13 -7.44
C ALA A 134 2.42 -4.71 -7.33
N MET A 135 2.01 -4.28 -6.13
CA MET A 135 1.39 -2.97 -5.97
C MET A 135 2.40 -1.82 -5.92
N PRO A 136 2.02 -0.63 -6.41
CA PRO A 136 2.86 0.55 -6.31
C PRO A 136 3.06 0.96 -4.84
N ILE A 137 4.05 1.81 -4.63
CA ILE A 137 4.36 2.38 -3.31
C ILE A 137 3.15 3.12 -2.74
N ALA A 138 2.86 2.90 -1.47
CA ALA A 138 1.74 3.54 -0.79
C ALA A 138 1.93 5.06 -0.66
N GLY A 139 0.88 5.84 -0.90
CA GLY A 139 0.92 7.29 -0.66
C GLY A 139 1.18 7.66 0.81
N SER A 140 0.84 6.78 1.76
CA SER A 140 1.14 6.95 3.19
C SER A 140 2.64 6.94 3.50
N SER A 141 3.49 6.35 2.64
CA SER A 141 4.95 6.37 2.80
C SER A 141 5.50 7.80 2.85
N THR A 142 4.92 8.72 2.07
CA THR A 142 5.29 10.15 2.09
C THR A 142 4.95 10.82 3.42
N ALA A 143 3.83 10.46 4.04
CA ALA A 143 3.48 11.01 5.36
C ALA A 143 4.45 10.52 6.45
N TRP A 144 4.86 9.26 6.40
CA TRP A 144 5.88 8.71 7.29
C TRP A 144 7.25 9.35 7.04
N ALA A 145 7.66 9.51 5.79
CA ALA A 145 8.89 10.21 5.44
C ALA A 145 8.90 11.65 5.97
N GLN A 146 7.77 12.37 5.83
CA GLN A 146 7.61 13.72 6.38
C GLN A 146 7.77 13.76 7.90
N ASN A 147 7.15 12.82 8.61
CA ASN A 147 7.21 12.75 10.07
C ASN A 147 8.62 12.41 10.60
N SER A 148 9.41 11.71 9.79
CA SER A 148 10.79 11.29 10.13
C SER A 148 11.85 12.17 9.45
N ASN A 149 11.53 13.40 9.04
CA ASN A 149 12.42 14.35 8.36
C ASN A 149 13.07 13.81 7.07
N GLY A 150 12.39 12.94 6.35
CA GLY A 150 12.86 12.41 5.06
C GLY A 150 12.82 13.42 3.93
N ASN A 151 13.50 13.10 2.83
CA ASN A 151 13.48 13.85 1.57
C ASN A 151 12.13 13.69 0.86
N LEU A 152 11.24 14.68 1.04
CA LEU A 152 9.89 14.64 0.49
C LEU A 152 9.87 14.60 -1.04
N ALA A 153 10.85 15.19 -1.71
CA ALA A 153 10.93 15.15 -3.17
C ALA A 153 11.17 13.71 -3.64
N LEU A 154 12.13 13.01 -3.06
CA LEU A 154 12.40 11.60 -3.36
C LEU A 154 11.20 10.72 -3.04
N SER A 155 10.61 10.88 -1.85
CA SER A 155 9.44 10.09 -1.45
C SER A 155 8.25 10.27 -2.40
N LEU A 156 7.91 11.51 -2.76
CA LEU A 156 6.84 11.80 -3.73
C LEU A 156 7.18 11.27 -5.13
N GLY A 157 8.45 11.39 -5.54
CA GLY A 157 8.93 10.83 -6.81
C GLY A 157 8.75 9.32 -6.87
N LEU A 158 9.12 8.61 -5.82
CA LEU A 158 8.95 7.15 -5.69
C LEU A 158 7.46 6.76 -5.80
N VAL A 159 6.58 7.43 -5.05
CA VAL A 159 5.14 7.15 -5.09
C VAL A 159 4.55 7.42 -6.48
N LEU A 160 4.83 8.59 -7.07
CA LEU A 160 4.28 8.94 -8.37
C LEU A 160 4.79 8.02 -9.48
N CYS A 161 6.12 7.81 -9.55
CA CYS A 161 6.70 6.99 -10.61
C CYS A 161 6.27 5.52 -10.46
N SER A 162 6.24 4.95 -9.25
CA SER A 162 5.75 3.59 -9.05
C SER A 162 4.26 3.47 -9.44
N THR A 163 3.44 4.47 -9.12
CA THR A 163 2.03 4.51 -9.52
C THR A 163 1.88 4.57 -11.04
N LEU A 164 2.62 5.46 -11.72
CA LEU A 164 2.57 5.59 -13.18
C LEU A 164 3.07 4.34 -13.91
N LEU A 165 4.09 3.69 -13.37
CA LEU A 165 4.66 2.47 -13.94
C LEU A 165 3.86 1.21 -13.57
N SER A 166 2.96 1.26 -12.60
CA SER A 166 2.25 0.09 -12.11
C SER A 166 1.50 -0.71 -13.19
N PRO A 167 0.87 -0.11 -14.23
CA PRO A 167 0.23 -0.89 -15.28
C PRO A 167 1.19 -1.76 -16.12
N LEU A 168 2.47 -1.45 -16.10
CA LEU A 168 3.52 -2.22 -16.77
C LEU A 168 4.22 -3.19 -15.81
N VAL A 169 4.52 -2.72 -14.60
CA VAL A 169 5.32 -3.46 -13.61
C VAL A 169 4.48 -4.55 -12.93
N THR A 170 3.24 -4.27 -12.58
CA THR A 170 2.37 -5.22 -11.88
C THR A 170 2.13 -6.51 -12.67
N PRO A 171 1.76 -6.47 -13.97
CA PRO A 171 1.66 -7.68 -14.79
C PRO A 171 2.95 -8.49 -14.84
N MET A 172 4.09 -7.81 -14.98
CA MET A 172 5.40 -8.45 -14.99
C MET A 172 5.71 -9.18 -13.68
N VAL A 173 5.39 -8.59 -12.54
CA VAL A 173 5.57 -9.23 -11.22
C VAL A 173 4.64 -10.44 -11.09
N PHE A 174 3.39 -10.35 -11.51
CA PHE A 174 2.46 -11.48 -11.50
C PHE A 174 2.93 -12.62 -12.40
N TYR A 175 3.42 -12.30 -13.59
CA TYR A 175 3.97 -13.31 -14.50
C TYR A 175 5.15 -14.05 -13.85
N VAL A 176 6.15 -13.32 -13.33
CA VAL A 176 7.35 -13.91 -12.71
C VAL A 176 7.01 -14.74 -11.47
N LEU A 177 6.10 -14.26 -10.62
CA LEU A 177 5.70 -14.99 -9.41
C LEU A 177 4.69 -16.11 -9.72
N GLY A 178 3.98 -16.03 -10.84
CA GLY A 178 3.12 -17.09 -11.35
C GLY A 178 3.86 -18.39 -11.63
N GLU A 179 5.12 -18.30 -12.11
CA GLU A 179 5.99 -19.47 -12.32
C GLU A 179 6.31 -20.26 -11.03
N LEU A 180 6.08 -19.66 -9.86
CA LEU A 180 6.25 -20.32 -8.56
C LEU A 180 4.95 -20.96 -8.06
N ALA A 181 3.84 -20.61 -8.65
CA ALA A 181 2.53 -21.12 -8.29
C ALA A 181 2.26 -22.46 -8.96
N SER A 182 1.23 -23.16 -8.52
CA SER A 182 0.87 -24.47 -9.03
C SER A 182 -0.62 -24.55 -9.34
N ASN A 183 -0.97 -25.36 -10.33
CA ASN A 183 -2.35 -25.65 -10.70
C ASN A 183 -3.17 -24.40 -11.07
N GLU A 184 -4.35 -24.25 -10.44
CA GLU A 184 -5.24 -23.11 -10.68
C GLU A 184 -4.65 -21.75 -10.29
N TYR A 185 -3.71 -21.71 -9.32
CA TYR A 185 -3.10 -20.46 -8.85
C TYR A 185 -2.07 -19.90 -9.82
N GLU A 186 -1.39 -20.75 -10.59
CA GLU A 186 -0.54 -20.34 -11.72
C GLU A 186 -1.41 -19.63 -12.77
N LEU A 187 -2.52 -20.26 -13.18
CA LEU A 187 -3.46 -19.65 -14.12
C LEU A 187 -4.02 -18.33 -13.61
N VAL A 188 -4.38 -18.26 -12.33
CA VAL A 188 -4.88 -17.04 -11.68
C VAL A 188 -3.86 -15.89 -11.75
N LEU A 189 -2.58 -16.14 -11.49
CA LEU A 189 -1.55 -15.11 -11.56
C LEU A 189 -1.23 -14.72 -13.00
N HIS A 190 -1.27 -15.65 -13.95
CA HIS A 190 -1.12 -15.34 -15.37
C HIS A 190 -2.32 -14.56 -15.93
N ASP A 191 -3.55 -14.88 -15.53
CA ASP A 191 -4.74 -14.09 -15.90
C ASP A 191 -4.66 -12.66 -15.35
N LEU A 192 -4.11 -12.48 -14.14
CA LEU A 192 -3.83 -11.16 -13.59
C LEU A 192 -2.69 -10.46 -14.32
N ALA A 193 -1.69 -11.20 -14.81
CA ALA A 193 -0.56 -10.67 -15.57
C ALA A 193 -0.97 -10.22 -16.97
N ASP A 194 -1.97 -10.83 -17.57
CA ASP A 194 -2.46 -10.43 -18.89
C ASP A 194 -2.98 -8.98 -18.88
N TYR A 195 -4.12 -8.68 -19.42
CA TYR A 195 -4.63 -7.30 -19.53
C TYR A 195 -5.40 -6.79 -18.31
N SER A 196 -5.84 -7.70 -17.43
CA SER A 196 -6.81 -7.35 -16.38
C SER A 196 -6.24 -6.40 -15.32
N SER A 197 -5.04 -6.66 -14.80
CA SER A 197 -4.41 -5.81 -13.80
C SER A 197 -3.90 -4.49 -14.37
N ALA A 198 -3.36 -4.50 -15.59
CA ALA A 198 -2.90 -3.28 -16.26
C ALA A 198 -4.07 -2.32 -16.53
N ALA A 199 -5.19 -2.82 -17.04
CA ALA A 199 -6.40 -2.02 -17.27
C ALA A 199 -7.00 -1.51 -15.95
N PHE A 200 -7.06 -2.36 -14.92
CA PHE A 200 -7.52 -1.97 -13.60
C PHE A 200 -6.66 -0.83 -13.02
N LEU A 201 -5.33 -0.98 -13.02
CA LEU A 201 -4.43 0.04 -12.48
C LEU A 201 -4.45 1.31 -13.33
N GLY A 202 -4.47 1.20 -14.65
CA GLY A 202 -4.57 2.34 -15.55
C GLY A 202 -5.82 3.18 -15.26
N LEU A 203 -6.97 2.54 -15.14
CA LEU A 203 -8.27 3.22 -15.01
C LEU A 203 -8.56 3.69 -13.59
N TRP A 204 -8.28 2.86 -12.57
CA TRP A 204 -8.72 3.13 -11.20
C TRP A 204 -7.62 3.67 -10.28
N VAL A 205 -6.36 3.63 -10.72
CA VAL A 205 -5.22 4.11 -9.94
C VAL A 205 -4.51 5.26 -10.67
N VAL A 206 -4.02 5.04 -11.87
CA VAL A 206 -3.23 6.04 -12.60
C VAL A 206 -4.09 7.22 -13.05
N LEU A 207 -5.20 6.96 -13.73
CA LEU A 207 -6.06 8.02 -14.25
C LEU A 207 -6.57 8.96 -13.15
N PRO A 208 -7.15 8.49 -12.03
CA PRO A 208 -7.57 9.37 -10.94
C PRO A 208 -6.39 10.13 -10.31
N SER A 209 -5.23 9.49 -10.15
CA SER A 209 -4.03 10.17 -9.62
C SER A 209 -3.57 11.31 -10.52
N MET A 210 -3.57 11.09 -11.83
CA MET A 210 -3.22 12.13 -12.81
C MET A 210 -4.24 13.25 -12.86
N MET A 211 -5.54 12.94 -12.74
CA MET A 211 -6.59 13.95 -12.63
C MET A 211 -6.40 14.80 -11.36
N GLY A 212 -6.12 14.19 -10.22
CA GLY A 212 -5.82 14.88 -8.96
C GLY A 212 -4.60 15.80 -9.08
N LEU A 213 -3.54 15.32 -9.70
CA LEU A 213 -2.34 16.10 -10.01
C LEU A 213 -2.65 17.26 -10.95
N GLY A 214 -3.46 17.04 -12.00
CA GLY A 214 -3.92 18.11 -12.91
C GLY A 214 -4.68 19.20 -12.18
N VAL A 215 -5.61 18.85 -11.31
CA VAL A 215 -6.35 19.81 -10.46
C VAL A 215 -5.38 20.59 -9.55
N ARG A 216 -4.35 19.94 -9.02
CA ARG A 216 -3.30 20.58 -8.22
C ARG A 216 -2.57 21.71 -8.97
N PHE A 217 -2.34 21.56 -10.28
CA PHE A 217 -1.68 22.57 -11.10
C PHE A 217 -2.59 23.79 -11.39
N VAL A 218 -3.91 23.57 -11.42
CA VAL A 218 -4.88 24.60 -11.81
C VAL A 218 -5.41 25.37 -10.59
N VAL A 219 -5.60 24.69 -9.44
CA VAL A 219 -6.21 25.31 -8.26
C VAL A 219 -5.16 26.07 -7.44
N PRO A 220 -5.40 27.37 -7.11
CA PRO A 220 -4.49 28.16 -6.28
C PRO A 220 -4.26 27.56 -4.89
N GLU A 221 -3.01 27.60 -4.41
CA GLU A 221 -2.59 27.06 -3.11
C GLU A 221 -3.48 27.46 -1.92
N PRO A 222 -3.92 28.72 -1.76
CA PRO A 222 -4.77 29.11 -0.63
C PRO A 222 -6.11 28.38 -0.59
N ARG A 223 -6.73 28.15 -1.76
CA ARG A 223 -8.00 27.42 -1.85
C ARG A 223 -7.81 25.96 -1.50
N LEU A 224 -6.73 25.37 -1.98
CA LEU A 224 -6.43 23.97 -1.72
C LEU A 224 -6.07 23.75 -0.26
N ALA A 225 -5.29 24.65 0.36
CA ALA A 225 -4.95 24.58 1.78
C ALA A 225 -6.21 24.63 2.67
N ALA A 226 -7.23 25.39 2.30
CA ALA A 226 -8.49 25.49 3.03
C ALA A 226 -9.28 24.16 3.03
N VAL A 227 -9.25 23.39 1.95
CA VAL A 227 -9.99 22.12 1.83
C VAL A 227 -9.16 20.90 2.22
N MET A 228 -7.85 21.02 2.33
CA MET A 228 -6.94 19.89 2.62
C MET A 228 -7.28 19.12 3.90
N PRO A 229 -7.68 19.74 5.03
CA PRO A 229 -8.07 19.01 6.23
C PRO A 229 -9.26 18.07 5.99
N TYR A 230 -10.25 18.52 5.21
CA TYR A 230 -11.43 17.72 4.87
C TYR A 230 -11.07 16.53 3.96
N ILE A 231 -10.17 16.76 2.99
CA ILE A 231 -9.63 15.72 2.11
C ILE A 231 -8.90 14.66 2.93
N LYS A 232 -8.06 15.05 3.89
CA LYS A 232 -7.35 14.12 4.77
C LYS A 232 -8.31 13.28 5.61
N LEU A 233 -9.34 13.89 6.17
CA LEU A 233 -10.36 13.17 6.95
C LEU A 233 -11.14 12.20 6.06
N SER A 234 -11.59 12.65 4.89
CA SER A 234 -12.26 11.81 3.89
C SER A 234 -11.39 10.62 3.49
N ASN A 235 -10.10 10.83 3.23
CA ASN A 235 -9.17 9.75 2.93
C ASN A 235 -9.10 8.69 4.04
N SER A 236 -9.02 9.13 5.28
CA SER A 236 -8.98 8.19 6.42
C SER A 236 -10.27 7.38 6.51
N ILE A 237 -11.42 8.00 6.35
CA ILE A 237 -12.74 7.34 6.38
C ILE A 237 -12.84 6.34 5.22
N ILE A 238 -12.53 6.76 3.99
CA ILE A 238 -12.59 5.91 2.80
C ILE A 238 -11.65 4.72 2.94
N LEU A 239 -10.41 4.96 3.39
CA LEU A 239 -9.41 3.91 3.57
C LEU A 239 -9.85 2.89 4.63
N LEU A 240 -10.37 3.34 5.77
CA LEU A 240 -10.90 2.45 6.80
C LEU A 240 -12.11 1.65 6.29
N THR A 241 -13.01 2.29 5.54
CA THR A 241 -14.17 1.62 4.94
C THR A 241 -13.76 0.56 3.91
N LEU A 242 -12.78 0.86 3.05
CA LEU A 242 -12.22 -0.10 2.11
C LEU A 242 -11.58 -1.30 2.80
N ASN A 243 -10.75 -1.05 3.82
CA ASN A 243 -10.11 -2.13 4.58
C ASN A 243 -11.14 -2.99 5.31
N TYR A 244 -12.12 -2.36 5.96
CA TYR A 244 -13.21 -3.06 6.62
C TYR A 244 -14.01 -3.93 5.64
N SER A 245 -14.46 -3.37 4.51
CA SER A 245 -15.28 -4.07 3.53
C SER A 245 -14.56 -5.25 2.89
N ASN A 246 -13.27 -5.08 2.56
CA ASN A 246 -12.47 -6.16 1.98
C ASN A 246 -12.14 -7.26 3.01
N ALA A 247 -11.82 -6.87 4.24
CA ALA A 247 -11.54 -7.80 5.32
C ALA A 247 -12.77 -8.61 5.75
N SER A 248 -13.97 -8.06 5.61
CA SER A 248 -15.24 -8.75 5.89
C SER A 248 -15.47 -9.99 5.02
N VAL A 249 -14.72 -10.15 3.93
CA VAL A 249 -14.78 -11.36 3.07
C VAL A 249 -13.92 -12.49 3.61
N SER A 250 -12.76 -12.19 4.15
CA SER A 250 -11.72 -13.17 4.48
C SER A 250 -11.58 -13.44 5.97
N LEU A 251 -11.61 -12.39 6.82
CA LEU A 251 -11.35 -12.54 8.25
C LEU A 251 -12.38 -13.40 9.02
N PRO A 252 -13.70 -13.31 8.76
CA PRO A 252 -14.65 -14.18 9.46
C PRO A 252 -14.31 -15.65 9.26
N LYS A 253 -14.05 -16.07 8.02
CA LYS A 253 -13.69 -17.46 7.69
C LYS A 253 -12.37 -17.86 8.34
N ALA A 254 -11.36 -16.99 8.29
CA ALA A 254 -10.06 -17.28 8.90
C ALA A 254 -10.14 -17.45 10.43
N VAL A 255 -11.08 -16.74 11.09
CA VAL A 255 -11.32 -16.89 12.53
C VAL A 255 -12.17 -18.13 12.84
N GLU A 256 -13.21 -18.41 12.04
CA GLU A 256 -14.11 -19.58 12.23
C GLU A 256 -13.37 -20.91 12.03
N GLU A 257 -12.46 -20.99 11.08
CA GLU A 257 -11.72 -22.21 10.76
C GLU A 257 -10.65 -22.56 11.82
N HIS A 258 -10.34 -21.65 12.77
CA HIS A 258 -9.34 -21.82 13.85
C HIS A 258 -7.98 -22.34 13.37
N ASP A 259 -7.61 -22.00 12.14
CA ASP A 259 -6.40 -22.41 11.46
C ASP A 259 -5.20 -21.55 11.95
N LEU A 260 -4.78 -21.81 13.19
CA LEU A 260 -3.78 -21.00 13.88
C LEU A 260 -2.39 -21.11 13.26
N ASP A 261 -2.04 -22.22 12.68
CA ASP A 261 -0.75 -22.45 12.02
C ASP A 261 -0.68 -21.69 10.70
N PHE A 262 -1.74 -21.69 9.87
CA PHE A 262 -1.85 -20.81 8.70
C PHE A 262 -1.73 -19.34 9.07
N LEU A 263 -2.43 -18.88 10.11
CA LEU A 263 -2.34 -17.50 10.56
C LEU A 263 -0.95 -17.14 11.08
N ALA A 264 -0.32 -18.03 11.86
CA ALA A 264 1.00 -17.81 12.43
C ALA A 264 2.10 -17.79 11.35
N ILE A 265 2.08 -18.73 10.40
CA ILE A 265 3.04 -18.75 9.30
C ILE A 265 2.86 -17.54 8.37
N THR A 266 1.61 -17.18 8.05
CA THR A 266 1.32 -16.01 7.22
C THR A 266 1.80 -14.72 7.88
N LEU A 267 1.55 -14.55 9.18
CA LEU A 267 2.03 -13.39 9.94
C LEU A 267 3.56 -13.33 9.97
N SER A 268 4.22 -14.48 10.18
CA SER A 268 5.68 -14.58 10.22
C SER A 268 6.31 -14.23 8.88
N ILE A 269 5.76 -14.76 7.79
CA ILE A 269 6.24 -14.54 6.43
C ILE A 269 6.01 -13.08 6.00
N THR A 270 4.83 -12.51 6.27
CA THR A 270 4.54 -11.11 5.95
C THR A 270 5.41 -10.14 6.74
N THR A 271 5.72 -10.49 8.01
CA THR A 271 6.68 -9.73 8.83
C THR A 271 8.08 -9.82 8.24
N CYS A 272 8.54 -11.00 7.86
CA CYS A 272 9.84 -11.21 7.24
C CYS A 272 9.96 -10.39 5.95
N LEU A 273 8.97 -10.46 5.05
CA LEU A 273 8.95 -9.70 3.80
C LEU A 273 9.02 -8.19 4.05
N CYS A 274 8.22 -7.69 4.98
CA CYS A 274 8.18 -6.27 5.32
C CYS A 274 9.53 -5.79 5.90
N VAL A 275 10.07 -6.52 6.88
CA VAL A 275 11.37 -6.20 7.49
C VAL A 275 12.50 -6.27 6.44
N ALA A 276 12.47 -7.26 5.55
CA ALA A 276 13.42 -7.39 4.46
C ALA A 276 13.39 -6.16 3.53
N ALA A 277 12.20 -5.66 3.18
CA ALA A 277 12.03 -4.49 2.32
C ALA A 277 12.58 -3.21 2.97
N PHE A 278 12.25 -2.94 4.25
CA PHE A 278 12.82 -1.80 5.00
C PHE A 278 14.34 -1.91 5.17
N SER A 279 14.85 -3.12 5.48
CA SER A 279 16.27 -3.37 5.65
C SER A 279 17.05 -3.24 4.35
N ALA A 280 16.52 -3.75 3.24
CA ALA A 280 17.13 -3.59 1.93
C ALA A 280 17.27 -2.12 1.53
N ALA A 281 16.26 -1.29 1.81
CA ALA A 281 16.32 0.15 1.59
C ALA A 281 17.41 0.83 2.44
N TYR A 282 17.54 0.44 3.70
CA TYR A 282 18.62 0.90 4.58
C TYR A 282 19.99 0.53 4.00
N TRP A 283 20.21 -0.75 3.65
CA TRP A 283 21.47 -1.21 3.07
C TRP A 283 21.79 -0.56 1.72
N LEU A 284 20.75 -0.37 0.87
CA LEU A 284 20.90 0.33 -0.40
C LEU A 284 21.35 1.77 -0.19
N SER A 285 20.79 2.46 0.81
CA SER A 285 21.20 3.82 1.15
C SER A 285 22.65 3.90 1.65
N CYS A 286 23.10 2.90 2.42
CA CYS A 286 24.48 2.82 2.85
C CYS A 286 25.43 2.55 1.66
N LEU A 287 25.06 1.65 0.76
CA LEU A 287 25.84 1.31 -0.44
C LEU A 287 26.05 2.54 -1.34
N PHE A 288 25.04 3.38 -1.46
CA PHE A 288 25.07 4.58 -2.29
C PHE A 288 25.52 5.84 -1.54
N ASN A 289 25.91 5.73 -0.26
CA ASN A 289 26.31 6.86 0.60
C ASN A 289 25.27 8.00 0.60
N LEU A 290 23.99 7.65 0.68
CA LEU A 290 22.89 8.62 0.72
C LEU A 290 22.85 9.33 2.07
N ASP A 291 22.34 10.56 2.06
CA ASP A 291 22.10 11.29 3.29
C ASP A 291 20.95 10.66 4.12
N GLU A 292 20.81 11.10 5.38
CA GLU A 292 19.81 10.57 6.30
C GLU A 292 18.38 10.79 5.78
N ALA A 293 18.08 11.92 5.16
CA ALA A 293 16.76 12.24 4.65
C ALA A 293 16.38 11.37 3.44
N GLU A 294 17.35 11.08 2.56
CA GLU A 294 17.17 10.17 1.42
C GLU A 294 17.01 8.72 1.89
N ARG A 295 17.81 8.28 2.88
CA ARG A 295 17.71 6.96 3.52
C ARG A 295 16.32 6.73 4.07
N VAL A 296 15.82 7.66 4.86
CA VAL A 296 14.48 7.61 5.46
C VAL A 296 13.41 7.49 4.37
N SER A 297 13.52 8.28 3.30
CA SER A 297 12.54 8.23 2.21
C SER A 297 12.57 6.92 1.43
N LEU A 298 13.75 6.33 1.22
CA LEU A 298 13.86 4.99 0.62
C LEU A 298 13.27 3.91 1.51
N MET A 299 13.53 3.95 2.83
CA MET A 299 13.01 2.94 3.76
C MET A 299 11.49 2.89 3.73
N TYR A 300 10.81 4.04 3.81
CA TYR A 300 9.35 4.07 3.70
C TYR A 300 8.85 3.77 2.28
N GLY A 301 9.60 4.18 1.25
CA GLY A 301 9.26 3.89 -0.14
C GLY A 301 9.27 2.39 -0.43
N LEU A 302 10.30 1.66 -0.03
CA LEU A 302 10.41 0.23 -0.30
C LEU A 302 9.56 -0.63 0.65
N GLY A 303 9.39 -0.19 1.89
CA GLY A 303 8.69 -0.99 2.92
C GLY A 303 7.18 -0.86 2.91
N MET A 304 6.61 0.11 2.18
CA MET A 304 5.17 0.40 2.23
C MET A 304 4.52 0.33 0.85
N ASN A 305 3.75 -0.73 0.61
CA ASN A 305 3.00 -0.94 -0.61
C ASN A 305 1.52 -0.55 -0.47
N ASN A 306 0.87 -0.24 -1.59
CA ASN A 306 -0.54 0.14 -1.64
C ASN A 306 -1.47 -1.08 -1.48
N ASN A 307 -1.52 -1.61 -0.25
CA ASN A 307 -2.34 -2.78 0.08
C ASN A 307 -3.85 -2.54 -0.06
N GLY A 308 -4.30 -1.29 -0.01
CA GLY A 308 -5.69 -0.95 -0.33
C GLY A 308 -6.03 -1.30 -1.78
N THR A 309 -5.15 -0.96 -2.72
CA THR A 309 -5.30 -1.36 -4.13
C THR A 309 -5.22 -2.88 -4.30
N ALA A 310 -4.28 -3.54 -3.61
CA ALA A 310 -4.15 -5.00 -3.62
C ALA A 310 -5.44 -5.69 -3.15
N LEU A 311 -6.02 -5.24 -2.03
CA LEU A 311 -7.27 -5.78 -1.50
C LEU A 311 -8.45 -5.57 -2.44
N VAL A 312 -8.56 -4.40 -3.10
CA VAL A 312 -9.62 -4.16 -4.08
C VAL A 312 -9.44 -5.07 -5.29
N LEU A 313 -8.23 -5.19 -5.84
CA LEU A 313 -7.95 -6.10 -6.95
C LEU A 313 -8.25 -7.56 -6.58
N ALA A 314 -7.75 -8.03 -5.43
CA ALA A 314 -8.04 -9.36 -4.92
C ALA A 314 -9.54 -9.62 -4.73
N SER A 315 -10.26 -8.64 -4.18
CA SER A 315 -11.68 -8.76 -3.94
C SER A 315 -12.52 -8.87 -5.23
N LEU A 316 -12.05 -8.29 -6.31
CA LEU A 316 -12.73 -8.32 -7.61
C LEU A 316 -12.34 -9.56 -8.42
N ALA A 317 -11.05 -9.86 -8.50
CA ALA A 317 -10.53 -10.91 -9.35
C ALA A 317 -10.49 -12.29 -8.68
N LEU A 318 -10.35 -12.34 -7.34
CA LEU A 318 -10.11 -13.56 -6.56
C LEU A 318 -11.18 -13.80 -5.48
N ALA A 319 -12.41 -13.40 -5.76
CA ALA A 319 -13.54 -13.55 -4.80
C ALA A 319 -13.78 -15.00 -4.37
N SER A 320 -13.42 -15.98 -5.23
CA SER A 320 -13.51 -17.41 -4.93
C SER A 320 -12.46 -17.92 -3.95
N PHE A 321 -11.38 -17.15 -3.71
CA PHE A 321 -10.24 -17.51 -2.87
C PHE A 321 -10.02 -16.50 -1.73
N PRO A 322 -10.95 -16.35 -0.79
CA PRO A 322 -10.89 -15.28 0.22
C PRO A 322 -9.67 -15.34 1.14
N ARG A 323 -9.08 -16.51 1.36
CA ARG A 323 -7.86 -16.69 2.17
C ARG A 323 -6.64 -15.97 1.59
N ILE A 324 -6.60 -15.70 0.28
CA ILE A 324 -5.53 -14.93 -0.39
C ILE A 324 -5.43 -13.50 0.16
N MET A 325 -6.52 -12.94 0.70
CA MET A 325 -6.52 -11.58 1.25
C MET A 325 -5.82 -11.50 2.63
N VAL A 326 -5.68 -12.62 3.35
CA VAL A 326 -5.08 -12.64 4.70
C VAL A 326 -3.63 -12.13 4.71
N PRO A 327 -2.72 -12.60 3.83
CA PRO A 327 -1.37 -12.04 3.73
C PRO A 327 -1.35 -10.53 3.45
N ILE A 328 -2.27 -10.03 2.60
CA ILE A 328 -2.36 -8.60 2.28
C ILE A 328 -2.78 -7.79 3.51
N ILE A 329 -3.77 -8.29 4.27
CA ILE A 329 -4.23 -7.66 5.52
C ILE A 329 -3.10 -7.61 6.55
N PHE A 330 -2.39 -8.72 6.74
CA PHE A 330 -1.27 -8.79 7.68
C PHE A 330 -0.15 -7.86 7.26
N TYR A 331 0.25 -7.87 5.98
CA TYR A 331 1.26 -6.92 5.50
C TYR A 331 0.83 -5.46 5.71
N ASN A 332 -0.45 -5.14 5.49
CA ASN A 332 -0.97 -3.79 5.71
C ASN A 332 -0.84 -3.33 7.17
N ILE A 333 -1.05 -4.21 8.13
CA ILE A 333 -0.84 -3.92 9.56
C ILE A 333 0.66 -3.80 9.87
N ILE A 334 1.44 -4.79 9.45
CA ILE A 334 2.87 -4.89 9.74
C ILE A 334 3.66 -3.71 9.17
N GLN A 335 3.37 -3.27 7.94
CA GLN A 335 4.08 -2.12 7.36
C GLN A 335 3.92 -0.85 8.20
N HIS A 336 2.77 -0.63 8.83
CA HIS A 336 2.57 0.52 9.72
C HIS A 336 3.25 0.35 11.09
N LEU A 337 3.32 -0.88 11.61
CA LEU A 337 4.08 -1.20 12.83
C LEU A 337 5.58 -0.99 12.61
N VAL A 338 6.13 -1.53 11.53
CA VAL A 338 7.54 -1.37 11.17
C VAL A 338 7.86 0.10 10.88
N ALA A 339 6.98 0.81 10.16
CA ALA A 339 7.13 2.24 9.92
C ALA A 339 7.19 3.05 11.24
N GLY A 340 6.35 2.70 12.21
CA GLY A 340 6.40 3.30 13.55
C GLY A 340 7.71 3.02 14.29
N ALA A 341 8.24 1.80 14.18
CA ALA A 341 9.54 1.44 14.76
C ALA A 341 10.69 2.20 14.10
N VAL A 342 10.69 2.31 12.77
CA VAL A 342 11.69 3.10 12.01
C VAL A 342 11.65 4.57 12.42
N ASN A 343 10.46 5.17 12.58
CA ASN A 343 10.32 6.56 13.03
C ASN A 343 10.93 6.78 14.43
N GLN A 344 10.77 5.82 15.35
CA GLN A 344 11.40 5.89 16.66
C GLN A 344 12.92 5.75 16.60
N PHE A 345 13.41 4.88 15.72
CA PHE A 345 14.84 4.65 15.53
C PHE A 345 15.52 5.92 14.98
N THR A 346 15.01 6.51 13.90
CA THR A 346 15.54 7.74 13.30
C THR A 346 15.50 8.94 14.26
N ALA A 347 14.42 9.05 15.07
CA ALA A 347 14.33 10.10 16.08
C ALA A 347 15.39 9.97 17.20
N ARG A 348 15.83 8.75 17.53
CA ARG A 348 16.91 8.50 18.49
C ARG A 348 18.29 8.83 17.92
N GLU A 349 18.55 8.46 16.67
CA GLU A 349 19.81 8.79 15.98
C GLU A 349 20.00 10.31 15.88
N ALA A 350 18.97 11.06 15.49
CA ALA A 350 19.01 12.51 15.42
C ALA A 350 19.33 13.17 16.79
N LYS A 351 18.78 12.66 17.89
CA LYS A 351 19.10 13.15 19.24
C LYS A 351 20.52 12.81 19.67
N ALA A 352 21.01 11.60 19.37
CA ALA A 352 22.37 11.19 19.70
C ALA A 352 23.40 12.04 18.96
N GLY A 353 23.17 12.34 17.68
CA GLY A 353 24.04 13.22 16.88
C GLY A 353 24.11 14.66 17.44
N GLN A 354 23.00 15.21 17.91
CA GLN A 354 22.97 16.54 18.53
C GLN A 354 23.73 16.60 19.87
N THR A 355 23.70 15.52 20.65
CA THR A 355 24.41 15.46 21.96
C THR A 355 25.93 15.42 21.73
N VAL A 356 26.42 14.75 20.70
CA VAL A 356 27.85 14.70 20.37
C VAL A 356 28.36 16.05 19.85
N LEU A 357 27.59 16.76 19.03
CA LEU A 357 27.95 18.09 18.53
C LEU A 357 27.87 19.20 19.56
N GLY A 358 27.05 19.06 20.61
CA GLY A 358 26.95 20.03 21.72
C GLY A 358 27.99 19.83 22.82
N SER A 359 28.82 18.76 22.73
CA SER A 359 29.90 18.45 23.69
C SER A 359 31.28 18.78 23.19
N THR A 360 31.40 19.28 21.96
CA THR A 360 32.62 19.82 21.35
C THR A 360 32.57 21.35 21.27
#